data_4e4cb29c8280c3e6040166fd50d741d7
#
_entry.id   4e4cb29c8280c3e6040166fd50d741d7
#
_cell.length_a   1.000
_cell.length_b   1.000
_cell.length_c   1.000
_cell.angle_alpha   90.00
_cell.angle_beta   90.00
_cell.angle_gamma   90.00
#
_symmetry.space_group_name_H-M   'P 1'
#
loop_
_entity.id
_entity.type
_entity.pdbx_description
1 polymer ?
#
loop_
_entity_poly.entity_id
_entity_poly.type
_entity_poly.pdbx_seq_one_letter_code
_entity_poly.pdbx_strand_id
1 'polypeptide(L)'
;MTRLHTFITATTLALSALAAQAQVSLLNVSYDPTRELYVEFNQAFAKHWKTKTGQDVTVKQSHGGSGKQARSIIDGLDADVATLALAGDTDALHDNGQLIPKDWQKRLPHNSSPYTSTIILVVREGNPKGIKDWDDLVKPGIKVITPNPKT
;
A
#
# COMPACT_ATOMS: atom_id res chain seq x y z
N MET A 1 -64.22 45.37 -24.30
CA MET A 1 -62.82 45.20 -24.68
C MET A 1 -62.05 44.75 -23.43
N THR A 2 -61.95 43.45 -23.28
CA THR A 2 -61.38 42.80 -22.10
C THR A 2 -59.89 42.46 -22.38
N ARG A 3 -58.97 43.13 -21.68
CA ARG A 3 -57.54 42.83 -21.79
C ARG A 3 -57.20 41.67 -20.85
N LEU A 4 -56.86 40.55 -21.44
CA LEU A 4 -56.40 39.35 -20.77
C LEU A 4 -54.89 39.53 -20.43
N HIS A 5 -54.54 39.65 -19.15
CA HIS A 5 -53.17 39.69 -18.70
C HIS A 5 -52.69 38.26 -18.47
N THR A 6 -51.84 37.76 -19.37
CA THR A 6 -51.19 36.50 -19.24
C THR A 6 -49.98 36.65 -18.32
N PHE A 7 -50.06 36.14 -17.09
CA PHE A 7 -48.91 36.00 -16.19
C PHE A 7 -48.08 34.80 -16.63
N ILE A 8 -46.90 35.05 -17.19
CA ILE A 8 -45.89 34.05 -17.45
C ILE A 8 -45.12 33.83 -16.15
N THR A 9 -45.44 32.77 -15.43
CA THR A 9 -44.67 32.34 -14.27
C THR A 9 -43.44 31.60 -14.77
N ALA A 10 -42.32 32.26 -14.79
CA ALA A 10 -41.02 31.63 -15.05
C ALA A 10 -40.60 30.77 -13.85
N THR A 11 -40.85 29.47 -13.91
CA THR A 11 -40.37 28.51 -12.94
C THR A 11 -38.89 28.27 -13.23
N THR A 12 -38.00 28.92 -12.52
CA THR A 12 -36.57 28.66 -12.53
C THR A 12 -36.34 27.31 -11.83
N LEU A 13 -36.20 26.24 -12.61
CA LEU A 13 -35.70 24.96 -12.14
C LEU A 13 -34.20 25.19 -11.79
N ALA A 14 -33.89 25.41 -10.53
CA ALA A 14 -32.54 25.30 -10.03
C ALA A 14 -32.15 23.79 -10.05
N LEU A 15 -31.51 23.36 -11.13
CA LEU A 15 -30.81 22.09 -11.18
C LEU A 15 -29.63 22.20 -10.20
N SER A 16 -29.85 21.81 -8.97
CA SER A 16 -28.77 21.47 -8.07
C SER A 16 -28.07 20.24 -8.67
N ALA A 17 -27.03 20.48 -9.46
CA ALA A 17 -26.08 19.45 -9.81
C ALA A 17 -25.43 18.97 -8.50
N LEU A 18 -25.99 17.93 -7.88
CA LEU A 18 -25.24 17.11 -6.96
C LEU A 18 -24.07 16.55 -7.79
N ALA A 19 -22.93 17.21 -7.70
CA ALA A 19 -21.69 16.60 -8.14
C ALA A 19 -21.55 15.31 -7.32
N ALA A 20 -21.94 14.20 -7.91
CA ALA A 20 -21.60 12.89 -7.37
C ALA A 20 -20.08 12.87 -7.32
N GLN A 21 -19.52 13.16 -6.14
CA GLN A 21 -18.09 13.01 -5.93
C GLN A 21 -17.80 11.53 -6.11
N ALA A 22 -17.20 11.19 -7.24
CA ALA A 22 -16.77 9.83 -7.49
C ALA A 22 -15.91 9.37 -6.31
N GLN A 23 -16.33 8.31 -5.65
CA GLN A 23 -15.58 7.73 -4.56
C GLN A 23 -14.23 7.28 -5.10
N VAL A 24 -13.16 7.85 -4.60
CA VAL A 24 -11.80 7.45 -4.97
C VAL A 24 -11.50 6.07 -4.37
N SER A 25 -11.06 5.16 -5.20
CA SER A 25 -10.62 3.83 -4.76
C SER A 25 -9.13 3.71 -5.05
N LEU A 26 -8.33 3.43 -4.02
CA LEU A 26 -6.90 3.17 -4.12
C LEU A 26 -6.63 1.69 -3.83
N LEU A 27 -5.59 1.14 -4.45
CA LEU A 27 -5.06 -0.18 -4.14
C LEU A 27 -3.69 -0.07 -3.46
N ASN A 28 -3.62 -0.45 -2.20
CA ASN A 28 -2.39 -0.59 -1.44
C ASN A 28 -1.89 -2.04 -1.52
N VAL A 29 -0.76 -2.23 -2.18
CA VAL A 29 -0.07 -3.52 -2.31
C VAL A 29 1.08 -3.55 -1.32
N SER A 30 1.14 -4.57 -0.45
CA SER A 30 2.18 -4.63 0.57
C SER A 30 2.71 -6.04 0.83
N TYR A 31 3.87 -6.09 1.49
CA TYR A 31 4.45 -7.32 2.00
C TYR A 31 3.58 -7.90 3.13
N ASP A 32 3.37 -9.21 3.13
CA ASP A 32 2.38 -9.90 3.96
C ASP A 32 2.44 -9.61 5.47
N PRO A 33 3.61 -9.53 6.13
CA PRO A 33 3.69 -9.25 7.58
C PRO A 33 3.13 -7.89 7.99
N THR A 34 2.86 -6.99 7.06
CA THR A 34 2.34 -5.63 7.33
C THR A 34 0.84 -5.52 7.15
N ARG A 35 0.15 -6.65 7.04
CA ARG A 35 -1.30 -6.71 6.80
C ARG A 35 -2.10 -5.94 7.84
N GLU A 36 -1.89 -6.22 9.12
CA GLU A 36 -2.61 -5.59 10.22
C GLU A 36 -2.29 -4.10 10.31
N LEU A 37 -1.02 -3.73 10.16
CA LEU A 37 -0.59 -2.33 10.11
C LEU A 37 -1.38 -1.55 9.06
N TYR A 38 -1.52 -2.09 7.85
CA TYR A 38 -2.20 -1.38 6.78
C TYR A 38 -3.73 -1.40 6.90
N VAL A 39 -4.32 -2.35 7.61
CA VAL A 39 -5.75 -2.26 7.96
C VAL A 39 -6.01 -0.98 8.76
N GLU A 40 -5.24 -0.77 9.82
CA GLU A 40 -5.39 0.40 10.69
C GLU A 40 -4.97 1.70 10.01
N PHE A 41 -3.82 1.69 9.33
CA PHE A 41 -3.28 2.86 8.63
C PHE A 41 -4.24 3.37 7.54
N ASN A 42 -4.77 2.48 6.71
CA ASN A 42 -5.66 2.85 5.62
C ASN A 42 -6.99 3.42 6.13
N GLN A 43 -7.50 2.91 7.26
CA GLN A 43 -8.68 3.49 7.93
C GLN A 43 -8.39 4.90 8.47
N ALA A 44 -7.24 5.07 9.13
CA ALA A 44 -6.80 6.37 9.65
C ALA A 44 -6.59 7.37 8.50
N PHE A 45 -5.96 6.92 7.41
CA PHE A 45 -5.78 7.74 6.20
C PHE A 45 -7.11 8.17 5.60
N ALA A 46 -8.05 7.25 5.41
CA ALA A 46 -9.36 7.57 4.84
C ALA A 46 -10.12 8.61 5.69
N LYS A 47 -10.09 8.47 7.01
CA LYS A 47 -10.67 9.46 7.94
C LYS A 47 -9.97 10.81 7.84
N HIS A 48 -8.64 10.84 7.82
CA HIS A 48 -7.85 12.05 7.67
C HIS A 48 -8.17 12.76 6.34
N TRP A 49 -8.18 12.01 5.24
CA TRP A 49 -8.47 12.53 3.91
C TRP A 49 -9.85 13.16 3.83
N LYS A 50 -10.86 12.46 4.37
CA LYS A 50 -12.23 12.99 4.44
C LYS A 50 -12.30 14.30 5.23
N THR A 51 -11.63 14.37 6.37
CA THR A 51 -11.60 15.60 7.20
C THR A 51 -10.92 16.75 6.48
N LYS A 52 -9.83 16.45 5.75
CA LYS A 52 -9.02 17.47 5.07
C LYS A 52 -9.64 17.99 3.77
N THR A 53 -10.30 17.13 3.02
CA THR A 53 -10.74 17.44 1.64
C THR A 53 -12.25 17.36 1.43
N GLY A 54 -13.00 16.77 2.37
CA GLY A 54 -14.41 16.43 2.19
C GLY A 54 -14.66 15.21 1.30
N GLN A 55 -13.62 14.62 0.68
CA GLN A 55 -13.74 13.52 -0.26
C GLN A 55 -13.62 12.17 0.45
N ASP A 56 -14.49 11.22 0.09
CA ASP A 56 -14.39 9.84 0.54
C ASP A 56 -13.35 9.07 -0.30
N VAL A 57 -12.52 8.30 0.38
CA VAL A 57 -11.56 7.38 -0.24
C VAL A 57 -11.72 5.99 0.35
N THR A 58 -11.73 4.98 -0.52
CA THR A 58 -11.65 3.58 -0.12
C THR A 58 -10.27 3.05 -0.47
N VAL A 59 -9.57 2.43 0.47
CA VAL A 59 -8.27 1.81 0.22
C VAL A 59 -8.43 0.30 0.24
N LYS A 60 -8.39 -0.30 -0.93
CA LYS A 60 -8.32 -1.76 -1.10
C LYS A 60 -6.90 -2.24 -0.77
N GLN A 61 -6.76 -3.51 -0.42
CA GLN A 61 -5.48 -4.08 0.01
C GLN A 61 -5.19 -5.38 -0.73
N SER A 62 -3.91 -5.56 -1.08
CA SER A 62 -3.34 -6.82 -1.54
C SER A 62 -2.08 -7.12 -0.75
N HIS A 63 -2.00 -8.29 -0.14
CA HIS A 63 -0.86 -8.71 0.68
C HIS A 63 -0.30 -10.03 0.18
N GLY A 64 1.01 -10.19 0.26
CA GLY A 64 1.68 -11.42 -0.17
C GLY A 64 3.19 -11.33 -0.03
N GLY A 65 3.90 -12.33 -0.51
CA GLY A 65 5.35 -12.31 -0.60
C GLY A 65 5.83 -11.12 -1.44
N SER A 66 6.89 -10.43 -0.99
CA SER A 66 7.35 -9.17 -1.57
C SER A 66 7.63 -9.25 -3.08
N GLY A 67 8.46 -10.21 -3.51
CA GLY A 67 8.75 -10.41 -4.93
C GLY A 67 7.54 -10.86 -5.76
N LYS A 68 6.58 -11.59 -5.13
CA LYS A 68 5.31 -11.93 -5.79
C LYS A 68 4.45 -10.70 -6.05
N GLN A 69 4.38 -9.79 -5.08
CA GLN A 69 3.64 -8.55 -5.23
C GLN A 69 4.27 -7.66 -6.28
N ALA A 70 5.62 -7.51 -6.28
CA ALA A 70 6.32 -6.77 -7.33
C ALA A 70 5.98 -7.34 -8.72
N ARG A 71 6.03 -8.64 -8.89
CA ARG A 71 5.69 -9.31 -10.16
C ARG A 71 4.24 -9.06 -10.56
N SER A 72 3.29 -9.17 -9.62
CA SER A 72 1.87 -8.91 -9.93
C SER A 72 1.65 -7.49 -10.46
N ILE A 73 2.36 -6.49 -9.92
CA ILE A 73 2.29 -5.12 -10.40
C ILE A 73 2.90 -5.00 -11.80
N ILE A 74 4.05 -5.62 -12.03
CA ILE A 74 4.71 -5.65 -13.36
C ILE A 74 3.80 -6.32 -14.41
N ASP A 75 3.10 -7.37 -14.01
CA ASP A 75 2.17 -8.12 -14.85
C ASP A 75 0.80 -7.42 -15.02
N GLY A 76 0.63 -6.20 -14.49
CA GLY A 76 -0.53 -5.35 -14.75
C GLY A 76 -1.52 -5.18 -13.58
N LEU A 77 -1.16 -5.56 -12.35
CA LEU A 77 -1.96 -5.18 -11.19
C LEU A 77 -1.87 -3.66 -11.00
N ASP A 78 -2.99 -2.98 -11.14
CA ASP A 78 -3.10 -1.51 -11.05
C ASP A 78 -3.02 -1.05 -9.58
N ALA A 79 -1.79 -0.93 -9.09
CA ALA A 79 -1.48 -0.55 -7.72
C ALA A 79 -1.17 0.95 -7.62
N ASP A 80 -1.84 1.65 -6.71
CA ASP A 80 -1.56 3.07 -6.42
C ASP A 80 -0.41 3.24 -5.42
N VAL A 81 -0.26 2.28 -4.51
CA VAL A 81 0.81 2.28 -3.49
C VAL A 81 1.40 0.88 -3.40
N ALA A 82 2.72 0.80 -3.40
CA ALA A 82 3.45 -0.44 -3.17
C ALA A 82 4.44 -0.27 -2.01
N THR A 83 4.33 -1.12 -0.99
CA THR A 83 5.27 -1.17 0.14
C THR A 83 5.83 -2.57 0.25
N LEU A 84 7.02 -2.75 -0.30
CA LEU A 84 7.68 -4.04 -0.44
C LEU A 84 8.78 -4.23 0.63
N ALA A 85 9.23 -5.45 0.83
CA ALA A 85 10.18 -5.78 1.90
C ALA A 85 11.61 -5.32 1.59
N LEU A 86 12.00 -5.37 0.33
CA LEU A 86 13.38 -5.14 -0.10
C LEU A 86 13.43 -4.07 -1.19
N ALA A 87 14.49 -3.27 -1.16
CA ALA A 87 14.75 -2.28 -2.21
C ALA A 87 14.79 -2.93 -3.60
N GLY A 88 15.43 -4.12 -3.75
CA GLY A 88 15.49 -4.83 -5.02
C GLY A 88 14.14 -5.24 -5.58
N ASP A 89 13.14 -5.55 -4.74
CA ASP A 89 11.77 -5.82 -5.21
C ASP A 89 11.10 -4.54 -5.75
N THR A 90 11.42 -3.40 -5.13
CA THR A 90 10.94 -2.09 -5.60
C THR A 90 11.69 -1.66 -6.86
N ASP A 91 13.02 -1.88 -6.94
CA ASP A 91 13.81 -1.62 -8.15
C ASP A 91 13.28 -2.39 -9.35
N ALA A 92 12.79 -3.62 -9.15
CA ALA A 92 12.19 -4.42 -10.20
C ALA A 92 10.98 -3.75 -10.87
N LEU A 93 10.24 -2.89 -10.17
CA LEU A 93 9.12 -2.11 -10.76
C LEU A 93 9.63 -1.10 -11.79
N HIS A 94 10.84 -0.56 -11.58
CA HIS A 94 11.51 0.28 -12.57
C HIS A 94 12.12 -0.57 -13.67
N ASP A 95 12.95 -1.55 -13.31
CA ASP A 95 13.82 -2.28 -14.25
C ASP A 95 13.02 -3.12 -15.24
N ASN A 96 11.90 -3.69 -14.82
CA ASN A 96 11.08 -4.59 -15.66
C ASN A 96 9.77 -3.96 -16.15
N GLY A 97 9.32 -2.85 -15.55
CA GLY A 97 8.03 -2.24 -15.92
C GLY A 97 8.09 -0.75 -16.20
N GLN A 98 9.17 -0.07 -15.83
CA GLN A 98 9.31 1.40 -15.88
C GLN A 98 8.14 2.14 -15.20
N LEU A 99 7.55 1.49 -14.17
CA LEU A 99 6.37 1.95 -13.48
C LEU A 99 6.66 3.06 -12.46
N ILE A 100 7.91 3.14 -12.00
CA ILE A 100 8.36 4.15 -11.05
C ILE A 100 9.70 4.75 -11.50
N PRO A 101 10.07 5.97 -11.08
CA PRO A 101 11.39 6.53 -11.36
C PRO A 101 12.52 5.68 -10.76
N LYS A 102 13.68 5.64 -11.44
CA LYS A 102 14.86 4.92 -10.94
C LYS A 102 15.35 5.42 -9.59
N ASP A 103 15.16 6.69 -9.32
CA ASP A 103 15.55 7.33 -8.06
C ASP A 103 14.40 7.44 -7.04
N TRP A 104 13.47 6.49 -7.07
CA TRP A 104 12.30 6.43 -6.18
C TRP A 104 12.65 6.59 -4.69
N GLN A 105 13.81 6.09 -4.26
CA GLN A 105 14.28 6.21 -2.87
C GLN A 105 14.44 7.66 -2.40
N LYS A 106 14.68 8.60 -3.32
CA LYS A 106 14.85 10.02 -2.99
C LYS A 106 13.53 10.78 -2.79
N ARG A 107 12.39 10.16 -3.13
CA ARG A 107 11.09 10.84 -3.12
C ARG A 107 10.57 11.14 -1.72
N LEU A 108 10.85 10.29 -0.75
CA LEU A 108 10.36 10.38 0.63
C LEU A 108 11.54 10.26 1.63
N PRO A 109 11.35 10.73 2.87
CA PRO A 109 12.36 10.56 3.92
C PRO A 109 12.79 9.11 4.12
N HIS A 110 13.97 8.91 4.70
CA HIS A 110 14.51 7.60 5.03
C HIS A 110 14.60 6.63 3.85
N ASN A 111 15.02 7.13 2.67
CA ASN A 111 15.07 6.37 1.41
C ASN A 111 13.70 5.77 1.01
N SER A 112 12.63 6.52 1.24
CA SER A 112 11.24 6.09 1.01
C SER A 112 10.84 4.86 1.83
N SER A 113 11.47 4.65 2.99
CA SER A 113 11.21 3.53 3.91
C SER A 113 10.31 3.99 5.06
N PRO A 114 9.00 3.64 5.07
CA PRO A 114 8.07 4.13 6.10
C PRO A 114 8.29 3.49 7.46
N TYR A 115 8.94 2.34 7.52
CA TYR A 115 9.29 1.60 8.74
C TYR A 115 10.50 0.71 8.48
N THR A 116 11.08 0.18 9.55
CA THR A 116 12.18 -0.79 9.51
C THR A 116 11.79 -2.05 10.26
N SER A 117 12.46 -3.14 9.96
CA SER A 117 12.32 -4.41 10.65
C SER A 117 13.70 -5.01 10.91
N THR A 118 13.75 -6.06 11.72
CA THR A 118 14.97 -6.81 11.99
C THR A 118 14.73 -8.30 11.80
N ILE A 119 15.79 -9.04 11.55
CA ILE A 119 15.76 -10.49 11.55
C ILE A 119 16.11 -10.98 12.94
N ILE A 120 15.35 -11.93 13.46
CA ILE A 120 15.60 -12.59 14.73
C ILE A 120 15.89 -14.07 14.51
N LEU A 121 16.73 -14.63 15.35
CA LEU A 121 17.04 -16.06 15.37
C LEU A 121 16.04 -16.76 16.30
N VAL A 122 15.13 -17.54 15.71
CA VAL A 122 14.20 -18.38 16.49
C VAL A 122 14.87 -19.70 16.78
N VAL A 123 15.00 -20.03 18.04
CA VAL A 123 15.63 -21.27 18.53
C VAL A 123 14.66 -22.11 19.34
N ARG A 124 14.99 -23.38 19.55
CA ARG A 124 14.20 -24.24 20.44
C ARG A 124 14.24 -23.71 21.87
N GLU A 125 13.20 -24.01 22.63
CA GLU A 125 13.13 -23.68 24.06
C GLU A 125 14.42 -24.09 24.78
N GLY A 126 14.90 -23.20 25.67
CA GLY A 126 16.15 -23.37 26.38
C GLY A 126 17.42 -23.21 25.52
N ASN A 127 17.31 -22.95 24.22
CA ASN A 127 18.44 -22.76 23.31
C ASN A 127 19.53 -23.84 23.46
N PRO A 128 19.23 -25.13 23.29
CA PRO A 128 20.14 -26.23 23.63
C PRO A 128 21.43 -26.26 22.81
N LYS A 129 21.48 -25.49 21.70
CA LYS A 129 22.69 -25.35 20.86
C LYS A 129 23.47 -24.08 21.09
N GLY A 130 23.01 -23.23 22.02
CA GLY A 130 23.69 -21.99 22.39
C GLY A 130 23.81 -20.97 21.26
N ILE A 131 22.83 -20.90 20.35
CA ILE A 131 22.81 -19.93 19.24
C ILE A 131 22.54 -18.55 19.78
N LYS A 132 23.45 -17.60 19.56
CA LYS A 132 23.38 -16.22 20.04
C LYS A 132 23.54 -15.21 18.92
N ASP A 133 24.28 -15.56 17.89
CA ASP A 133 24.63 -14.65 16.80
C ASP A 133 24.71 -15.40 15.46
N TRP A 134 24.86 -14.65 14.40
CA TRP A 134 24.93 -15.16 13.02
C TRP A 134 26.07 -16.16 12.82
N ASP A 135 27.23 -15.92 13.45
CA ASP A 135 28.39 -16.80 13.39
C ASP A 135 28.13 -18.20 13.98
N ASP A 136 27.13 -18.32 14.83
CA ASP A 136 26.75 -19.62 15.39
C ASP A 136 26.05 -20.51 14.35
N LEU A 137 25.46 -19.92 13.32
CA LEU A 137 24.70 -20.65 12.31
C LEU A 137 25.59 -21.51 11.40
N VAL A 138 26.88 -21.19 11.27
CA VAL A 138 27.83 -21.95 10.45
C VAL A 138 28.56 -23.07 11.22
N LYS A 139 28.29 -23.22 12.53
CA LYS A 139 28.89 -24.25 13.36
C LYS A 139 28.45 -25.66 12.93
N PRO A 140 29.30 -26.66 13.07
CA PRO A 140 28.95 -28.07 12.76
C PRO A 140 27.69 -28.52 13.51
N GLY A 141 26.80 -29.20 12.81
CA GLY A 141 25.56 -29.76 13.40
C GLY A 141 24.43 -28.78 13.59
N ILE A 142 24.59 -27.50 13.16
CA ILE A 142 23.48 -26.55 13.06
C ILE A 142 22.74 -26.75 11.75
N LYS A 143 21.41 -26.78 11.84
CA LYS A 143 20.51 -26.79 10.69
C LYS A 143 19.65 -25.51 10.75
N VAL A 144 19.62 -24.77 9.66
CA VAL A 144 18.92 -23.48 9.57
C VAL A 144 17.72 -23.64 8.63
N ILE A 145 16.60 -23.06 9.01
CA ILE A 145 15.41 -22.89 8.16
C ILE A 145 15.29 -21.40 7.88
N THR A 146 15.25 -21.03 6.62
CA THR A 146 15.03 -19.64 6.17
C THR A 146 13.76 -19.53 5.36
N PRO A 147 13.15 -18.35 5.27
CA PRO A 147 12.12 -18.09 4.27
C PRO A 147 12.63 -18.38 2.86
N ASN A 148 11.74 -18.76 1.97
CA ASN A 148 12.10 -18.93 0.57
C ASN A 148 12.42 -17.54 -0.04
N PRO A 149 13.62 -17.34 -0.62
CA PRO A 149 14.00 -16.04 -1.20
C PRO A 149 13.18 -15.64 -2.44
N LYS A 150 12.32 -16.55 -2.94
CA LYS A 150 11.43 -16.30 -4.08
C LYS A 150 9.99 -15.94 -3.67
N THR A 151 9.70 -15.81 -2.39
CA THR A 151 8.34 -15.50 -1.90
C THR A 151 8.21 -14.06 -1.49
#